data_fad68e351e7036d0e3a8d5f34205094b
#
_entry.id   fad68e351e7036d0e3a8d5f34205094b
#
_cell.length_a   1.000
_cell.length_b   1.000
_cell.length_c   1.000
_cell.angle_alpha   90.00
_cell.angle_beta   90.00
_cell.angle_gamma   90.00
#
_symmetry.space_group_name_H-M   'P 1'
#
loop_
_entity.id
_entity.type
_entity.pdbx_description
1 polymer ?
#
loop_
_entity_poly.entity_id
_entity_poly.type
_entity_poly.pdbx_seq_one_letter_code
_entity_poly.pdbx_strand_id
1 'polypeptide(L)'
;MKLIRQLAAAVMFTALVIPVSATAQTDVDALRKQFNGIIEDLNDNSFERFNRAISKKDMTARIYGASVIEPEVKSAFSKEFSSSIQGLFTASFPKSKKEILGTVVDFRFKGNEGRAVVRYVSSGYRYSYHVYELGLDSKRRIQIADWIDYYRSSRFSEKVAQDLAMAMPGKQATRNLLRRQSYNEGQIFQVGELFKAVRDNQPERFFQIFDGLDEVLLKEPLLLRINLQFAMAFPQSPRAGNAVRLLVESFPNEALYSLQMTEYYIQTGQFQEAIEALTTLEAGLGIRDGAIGSLKSSAALAMGRTEDAVAYALQATVAEPTLQVSWWSLLRARTRAEDYSGATEALARLEDDFGHSMDPATLRRDRFLRVLASNPVYQDWRASRQ
;
A
#
# COMPACT_ATOMS: atom_id res chain seq x y z
N MET A 1 -52.18 -53.43 11.62
CA MET A 1 -51.09 -54.05 12.39
C MET A 1 -49.85 -53.13 12.32
N LYS A 2 -49.36 -52.72 13.52
CA LYS A 2 -48.03 -52.13 13.86
C LYS A 2 -47.59 -50.89 13.07
N LEU A 3 -47.82 -49.66 13.49
CA LEU A 3 -47.09 -48.86 14.48
C LEU A 3 -45.58 -48.93 14.36
N ILE A 4 -44.97 -47.88 13.65
CA ILE A 4 -43.60 -47.48 13.88
C ILE A 4 -43.64 -45.97 14.17
N ARG A 5 -43.27 -45.64 15.42
CA ARG A 5 -43.10 -44.28 15.94
C ARG A 5 -41.85 -43.68 15.34
N GLN A 6 -42.01 -42.52 14.74
CA GLN A 6 -40.87 -41.64 14.40
C GLN A 6 -40.41 -40.89 15.66
N LEU A 7 -39.19 -41.14 16.05
CA LEU A 7 -38.46 -40.30 16.99
C LEU A 7 -37.78 -39.18 16.17
N ALA A 8 -38.31 -37.96 16.28
CA ALA A 8 -37.63 -36.77 15.84
C ALA A 8 -36.62 -36.40 16.91
N ALA A 9 -35.33 -36.67 16.65
CA ALA A 9 -34.26 -36.12 17.45
C ALA A 9 -33.97 -34.69 16.98
N ALA A 10 -34.47 -33.72 17.76
CA ALA A 10 -34.04 -32.32 17.62
C ALA A 10 -32.61 -32.20 18.11
N VAL A 11 -31.66 -32.12 17.17
CA VAL A 11 -30.30 -31.72 17.46
C VAL A 11 -30.30 -30.21 17.65
N MET A 12 -30.40 -29.76 18.90
CA MET A 12 -30.06 -28.37 19.26
C MET A 12 -28.55 -28.17 19.05
N PHE A 13 -28.22 -27.50 17.95
CA PHE A 13 -26.92 -26.87 17.82
C PHE A 13 -26.89 -25.67 18.76
N THR A 14 -26.49 -25.89 20.00
CA THR A 14 -26.01 -24.82 20.87
C THR A 14 -24.69 -24.32 20.26
N ALA A 15 -24.76 -23.23 19.50
CA ALA A 15 -23.58 -22.45 19.15
C ALA A 15 -22.94 -22.03 20.48
N LEU A 16 -21.85 -22.70 20.86
CA LEU A 16 -20.97 -22.20 21.91
C LEU A 16 -20.36 -20.89 21.36
N VAL A 17 -21.01 -19.79 21.67
CA VAL A 17 -20.39 -18.48 21.64
C VAL A 17 -19.36 -18.52 22.77
N ILE A 18 -18.13 -18.92 22.44
CA ILE A 18 -16.99 -18.76 23.35
C ILE A 18 -16.87 -17.23 23.53
N PRO A 19 -17.13 -16.68 24.71
CA PRO A 19 -16.89 -15.27 24.93
C PRO A 19 -15.40 -15.05 24.70
N VAL A 20 -15.02 -14.31 23.67
CA VAL A 20 -13.68 -13.73 23.59
C VAL A 20 -13.51 -12.97 24.88
N SER A 21 -12.62 -13.43 25.75
CA SER A 21 -12.52 -12.88 27.09
C SER A 21 -12.24 -11.38 26.98
N ALA A 22 -12.98 -10.56 27.69
CA ALA A 22 -12.83 -9.10 27.72
C ALA A 22 -11.37 -8.67 27.98
N THR A 23 -10.61 -9.50 28.69
CA THR A 23 -9.17 -9.31 28.93
C THR A 23 -8.31 -9.43 27.64
N ALA A 24 -8.66 -10.33 26.70
CA ALA A 24 -7.92 -10.47 25.42
C ALA A 24 -8.17 -9.27 24.51
N GLN A 25 -9.39 -8.74 24.46
CA GLN A 25 -9.74 -7.55 23.70
C GLN A 25 -9.04 -6.31 24.25
N THR A 26 -9.05 -6.13 25.57
CA THR A 26 -8.39 -4.99 26.24
C THR A 26 -6.87 -4.99 25.96
N ASP A 27 -6.24 -6.15 25.89
CA ASP A 27 -4.82 -6.28 25.58
C ASP A 27 -4.52 -5.85 24.12
N VAL A 28 -5.34 -6.26 23.16
CA VAL A 28 -5.19 -5.87 21.74
C VAL A 28 -5.41 -4.37 21.55
N ASP A 29 -6.39 -3.78 22.22
CA ASP A 29 -6.66 -2.33 22.13
C ASP A 29 -5.50 -1.50 22.72
N ALA A 30 -4.90 -1.96 23.82
CA ALA A 30 -3.71 -1.34 24.41
C ALA A 30 -2.50 -1.40 23.44
N LEU A 31 -2.30 -2.55 22.78
CA LEU A 31 -1.25 -2.71 21.78
C LEU A 31 -1.52 -1.83 20.55
N ARG A 32 -2.76 -1.76 20.08
CA ARG A 32 -3.16 -0.86 18.99
C ARG A 32 -2.84 0.60 19.33
N LYS A 33 -3.20 1.05 20.55
CA LYS A 33 -2.87 2.41 21.02
C LYS A 33 -1.37 2.65 21.04
N GLN A 34 -0.57 1.67 21.48
CA GLN A 34 0.88 1.77 21.49
C GLN A 34 1.44 1.91 20.06
N PHE A 35 0.92 1.13 19.09
CA PHE A 35 1.35 1.20 17.70
C PHE A 35 0.92 2.51 17.03
N ASN A 36 -0.32 2.96 17.28
CA ASN A 36 -0.78 4.27 16.81
C ASN A 36 0.16 5.40 17.26
N GLY A 37 0.58 5.39 18.53
CA GLY A 37 1.54 6.38 19.03
C GLY A 37 2.91 6.33 18.36
N ILE A 38 3.34 5.16 17.83
CA ILE A 38 4.56 5.07 17.00
C ILE A 38 4.34 5.78 15.65
N ILE A 39 3.17 5.58 15.04
CA ILE A 39 2.85 6.19 13.73
C ILE A 39 2.61 7.70 13.87
N GLU A 40 1.97 8.14 14.95
CA GLU A 40 1.80 9.57 15.27
C GLU A 40 3.16 10.27 15.42
N ASP A 41 4.12 9.66 16.15
CA ASP A 41 5.47 10.21 16.24
C ASP A 41 6.15 10.32 14.87
N LEU A 42 5.97 9.33 13.98
CA LEU A 42 6.49 9.39 12.61
C LEU A 42 5.85 10.53 11.80
N ASN A 43 4.55 10.79 11.98
CA ASN A 43 3.85 11.92 11.36
C ASN A 43 4.45 13.27 11.81
N ASP A 44 4.88 13.33 13.08
CA ASP A 44 5.57 14.49 13.65
C ASP A 44 7.09 14.52 13.35
N ASN A 45 7.56 13.63 12.46
CA ASN A 45 8.99 13.51 12.11
C ASN A 45 9.89 13.04 13.27
N SER A 46 9.33 12.42 14.30
CA SER A 46 10.03 11.84 15.43
C SER A 46 10.24 10.33 15.23
N PHE A 47 11.50 9.91 15.12
CA PHE A 47 11.87 8.53 14.87
C PHE A 47 12.26 7.75 16.14
N GLU A 48 12.26 8.38 17.30
CA GLU A 48 12.80 7.77 18.52
C GLU A 48 12.01 6.54 18.94
N ARG A 49 10.67 6.65 19.02
CA ARG A 49 9.80 5.53 19.39
C ARG A 49 9.80 4.43 18.34
N PHE A 50 9.80 4.80 17.06
CA PHE A 50 9.91 3.86 15.95
C PHE A 50 11.20 3.06 16.02
N ASN A 51 12.36 3.72 16.16
CA ASN A 51 13.66 3.06 16.26
C ASN A 51 13.76 2.12 17.46
N ARG A 52 13.15 2.50 18.60
CA ARG A 52 13.09 1.63 19.79
C ARG A 52 12.17 0.42 19.60
N ALA A 53 11.14 0.55 18.75
CA ALA A 53 10.21 -0.53 18.46
C ALA A 53 10.79 -1.55 17.47
N ILE A 54 11.79 -1.19 16.66
CA ILE A 54 12.39 -2.15 15.72
C ILE A 54 13.13 -3.25 16.48
N SER A 55 12.75 -4.51 16.23
CA SER A 55 13.50 -5.67 16.70
C SER A 55 14.82 -5.79 15.94
N LYS A 56 15.90 -5.26 16.52
CA LYS A 56 17.23 -5.34 15.91
C LYS A 56 17.62 -6.78 15.58
N LYS A 57 17.29 -7.72 16.47
CA LYS A 57 17.60 -9.15 16.31
C LYS A 57 16.88 -9.72 15.07
N ASP A 58 15.56 -9.53 14.99
CA ASP A 58 14.77 -10.13 13.91
C ASP A 58 15.06 -9.44 12.56
N MET A 59 15.14 -8.12 12.55
CA MET A 59 15.48 -7.35 11.36
C MET A 59 16.85 -7.72 10.80
N THR A 60 17.90 -7.80 11.63
CA THR A 60 19.23 -8.19 11.14
C THR A 60 19.27 -9.65 10.69
N ALA A 61 18.56 -10.56 11.37
CA ALA A 61 18.46 -11.95 10.94
C ALA A 61 17.82 -12.06 9.54
N ARG A 62 16.78 -11.28 9.26
CA ARG A 62 16.10 -11.25 7.96
C ARG A 62 16.99 -10.61 6.88
N ILE A 63 17.62 -9.47 7.18
CA ILE A 63 18.53 -8.80 6.24
C ILE A 63 19.67 -9.77 5.85
N TYR A 64 20.31 -10.39 6.82
CA TYR A 64 21.46 -11.28 6.55
C TYR A 64 21.03 -12.65 5.97
N GLY A 65 19.80 -13.07 6.18
CA GLY A 65 19.21 -14.22 5.51
C GLY A 65 18.75 -13.92 4.08
N ALA A 66 18.49 -12.65 3.77
CA ALA A 66 18.00 -12.22 2.47
C ALA A 66 19.10 -12.14 1.39
N SER A 67 20.37 -11.94 1.75
CA SER A 67 21.50 -11.93 0.82
C SER A 67 22.78 -12.35 1.53
N VAL A 68 23.78 -12.78 0.76
CA VAL A 68 25.14 -13.00 1.28
C VAL A 68 25.84 -11.63 1.39
N ILE A 69 26.15 -11.23 2.61
CA ILE A 69 26.76 -9.93 2.92
C ILE A 69 28.11 -10.19 3.61
N GLU A 70 29.14 -9.48 3.15
CA GLU A 70 30.49 -9.62 3.69
C GLU A 70 30.57 -9.23 5.18
N PRO A 71 31.44 -9.87 5.98
CA PRO A 71 31.53 -9.65 7.44
C PRO A 71 31.80 -8.19 7.81
N GLU A 72 32.62 -7.49 7.04
CA GLU A 72 32.98 -6.08 7.25
C GLU A 72 31.76 -5.17 7.07
N VAL A 73 30.95 -5.42 6.03
CA VAL A 73 29.70 -4.70 5.75
C VAL A 73 28.68 -4.99 6.85
N LYS A 74 28.55 -6.25 7.31
CA LYS A 74 27.71 -6.59 8.46
C LYS A 74 28.13 -5.84 9.72
N SER A 75 29.43 -5.78 9.99
CA SER A 75 29.97 -5.08 11.16
C SER A 75 29.68 -3.59 11.12
N ALA A 76 29.93 -2.93 9.98
CA ALA A 76 29.63 -1.51 9.78
C ALA A 76 28.14 -1.22 9.94
N PHE A 77 27.28 -1.97 9.25
CA PHE A 77 25.83 -1.81 9.35
C PHE A 77 25.32 -2.03 10.78
N SER A 78 25.84 -3.02 11.50
CA SER A 78 25.43 -3.31 12.87
C SER A 78 25.77 -2.18 13.85
N LYS A 79 26.84 -1.44 13.63
CA LYS A 79 27.24 -0.26 14.43
C LYS A 79 26.28 0.92 14.21
N GLU A 80 25.84 1.11 12.98
CA GLU A 80 24.99 2.24 12.56
C GLU A 80 23.52 1.83 12.32
N PHE A 81 23.10 0.70 12.89
CA PHE A 81 21.80 0.10 12.59
C PHE A 81 20.63 1.11 12.64
N SER A 82 20.49 1.84 13.73
CA SER A 82 19.33 2.73 13.92
C SER A 82 19.31 3.90 12.93
N SER A 83 20.46 4.53 12.67
CA SER A 83 20.58 5.63 11.70
C SER A 83 20.40 5.13 10.27
N SER A 84 20.94 3.95 9.94
CA SER A 84 20.77 3.32 8.62
C SER A 84 19.30 2.98 8.36
N ILE A 85 18.60 2.37 9.32
CA ILE A 85 17.18 2.03 9.19
C ILE A 85 16.33 3.30 9.03
N GLN A 86 16.58 4.32 9.85
CA GLN A 86 15.88 5.61 9.73
C GLN A 86 16.10 6.25 8.36
N GLY A 87 17.33 6.29 7.88
CA GLY A 87 17.66 6.85 6.57
C GLY A 87 16.97 6.12 5.43
N LEU A 88 16.98 4.79 5.44
CA LEU A 88 16.32 3.95 4.44
C LEU A 88 14.78 4.07 4.51
N PHE A 89 14.20 4.14 5.70
CA PHE A 89 12.78 4.38 5.88
C PHE A 89 12.39 5.76 5.30
N THR A 90 13.11 6.82 5.67
CA THR A 90 12.87 8.18 5.18
C THR A 90 13.01 8.27 3.66
N ALA A 91 13.98 7.54 3.09
CA ALA A 91 14.16 7.47 1.63
C ALA A 91 13.01 6.75 0.89
N SER A 92 12.14 6.02 1.59
CA SER A 92 10.94 5.40 1.00
C SER A 92 9.86 6.42 0.63
N PHE A 93 9.98 7.66 1.11
CA PHE A 93 8.99 8.71 0.86
C PHE A 93 9.61 9.86 0.04
N PRO A 94 8.79 10.58 -0.77
CA PRO A 94 9.24 11.79 -1.46
C PRO A 94 9.79 12.82 -0.48
N LYS A 95 10.75 13.63 -0.89
CA LYS A 95 11.58 14.52 -0.06
C LYS A 95 10.85 15.64 0.72
N SER A 96 9.56 15.70 0.73
CA SER A 96 8.78 16.69 1.48
C SER A 96 8.57 16.21 2.92
N LYS A 97 9.40 16.66 3.84
CA LYS A 97 9.43 16.25 5.24
C LYS A 97 8.19 16.62 6.07
N LYS A 98 7.23 17.38 5.53
CA LYS A 98 6.07 17.88 6.28
C LYS A 98 4.72 17.28 5.86
N GLU A 99 4.71 16.32 4.93
CA GLU A 99 3.47 15.95 4.25
C GLU A 99 3.26 14.44 4.13
N ILE A 100 3.91 13.64 4.95
CA ILE A 100 3.65 12.20 5.01
C ILE A 100 2.83 11.92 6.25
N LEU A 101 1.57 11.56 6.05
CA LEU A 101 0.66 11.20 7.13
C LEU A 101 0.36 9.71 7.08
N GLY A 102 0.80 8.99 8.10
CA GLY A 102 0.49 7.59 8.31
C GLY A 102 -0.80 7.43 9.12
N THR A 103 -1.66 6.54 8.66
CA THR A 103 -2.88 6.14 9.38
C THR A 103 -2.91 4.62 9.50
N VAL A 104 -3.11 4.10 10.71
CA VAL A 104 -3.28 2.66 10.95
C VAL A 104 -4.68 2.26 10.51
N VAL A 105 -4.80 1.60 9.37
CA VAL A 105 -6.08 1.20 8.77
C VAL A 105 -6.52 -0.21 9.19
N ASP A 106 -5.56 -1.07 9.58
CA ASP A 106 -5.85 -2.38 10.16
C ASP A 106 -4.81 -2.72 11.23
N PHE A 107 -5.24 -3.41 12.28
CA PHE A 107 -4.36 -3.87 13.35
C PHE A 107 -4.91 -5.15 13.95
N ARG A 108 -4.11 -6.22 13.93
CA ARG A 108 -4.48 -7.55 14.42
C ARG A 108 -3.33 -8.13 15.21
N PHE A 109 -3.68 -8.79 16.32
CA PHE A 109 -2.73 -9.52 17.16
C PHE A 109 -3.31 -10.88 17.53
N LYS A 110 -2.47 -11.92 17.48
CA LYS A 110 -2.82 -13.27 17.94
C LYS A 110 -1.63 -13.85 18.72
N GLY A 111 -1.78 -14.02 20.02
CA GLY A 111 -0.68 -14.43 20.87
C GLY A 111 0.42 -13.36 20.93
N ASN A 112 1.62 -13.71 20.50
CA ASN A 112 2.78 -12.80 20.46
C ASN A 112 3.09 -12.26 19.06
N GLU A 113 2.28 -12.57 18.05
CA GLU A 113 2.46 -12.13 16.68
C GLU A 113 1.33 -11.23 16.24
N GLY A 114 1.65 -10.19 15.52
CA GLY A 114 0.71 -9.22 15.03
C GLY A 114 1.02 -8.70 13.65
N ARG A 115 0.03 -8.06 13.08
CA ARG A 115 0.10 -7.41 11.78
C ARG A 115 -0.60 -6.08 11.85
N ALA A 116 0.01 -5.04 11.28
CA ALA A 116 -0.65 -3.77 11.09
C ALA A 116 -0.51 -3.32 9.64
N VAL A 117 -1.57 -2.72 9.10
CA VAL A 117 -1.55 -2.04 7.81
C VAL A 117 -1.58 -0.55 8.06
N VAL A 118 -0.59 0.16 7.56
CA VAL A 118 -0.51 1.62 7.63
C VAL A 118 -0.60 2.17 6.22
N ARG A 119 -1.59 3.02 5.99
CA ARG A 119 -1.67 3.84 4.79
C ARG A 119 -0.91 5.13 5.03
N TYR A 120 0.00 5.47 4.14
CA TYR A 120 0.69 6.75 4.11
C TYR A 120 0.17 7.59 2.95
N VAL A 121 -0.07 8.86 3.23
CA VAL A 121 -0.45 9.86 2.24
C VAL A 121 0.69 10.87 2.12
N SER A 122 1.21 11.05 0.92
CA SER A 122 2.21 12.09 0.62
C SER A 122 1.59 13.25 -0.14
N SER A 123 2.33 14.35 -0.29
CA SER A 123 1.93 15.49 -1.11
C SER A 123 1.47 15.06 -2.51
N GLY A 124 0.37 15.63 -2.96
CA GLY A 124 -0.28 15.24 -4.22
C GLY A 124 -1.20 14.03 -4.11
N TYR A 125 -1.61 13.64 -2.90
CA TYR A 125 -2.56 12.55 -2.62
C TYR A 125 -2.09 11.18 -3.16
N ARG A 126 -0.78 10.94 -3.13
CA ARG A 126 -0.24 9.62 -3.43
C ARG A 126 -0.32 8.74 -2.21
N TYR A 127 -0.91 7.57 -2.39
CA TYR A 127 -1.02 6.56 -1.35
C TYR A 127 0.14 5.58 -1.41
N SER A 128 0.65 5.20 -0.23
CA SER A 128 1.53 4.05 -0.04
C SER A 128 1.01 3.21 1.11
N TYR A 129 1.29 1.92 1.09
CA TYR A 129 0.88 0.99 2.16
C TYR A 129 2.09 0.26 2.69
N HIS A 130 2.24 0.27 4.01
CA HIS A 130 3.16 -0.61 4.69
C HIS A 130 2.39 -1.66 5.48
N VAL A 131 2.79 -2.91 5.33
CA VAL A 131 2.27 -4.01 6.12
C VAL A 131 3.34 -4.43 7.12
N TYR A 132 3.18 -4.01 8.37
CA TYR A 132 4.11 -4.29 9.45
C TYR A 132 3.89 -5.69 10.01
N GLU A 133 4.96 -6.43 10.21
CA GLU A 133 5.01 -7.65 10.99
C GLU A 133 5.45 -7.31 12.40
N LEU A 134 4.60 -7.62 13.36
CA LEU A 134 4.76 -7.20 14.75
C LEU A 134 4.99 -8.41 15.65
N GLY A 135 5.76 -8.18 16.70
CA GLY A 135 5.94 -9.12 17.81
C GLY A 135 5.84 -8.39 19.14
N LEU A 136 6.09 -9.10 20.23
CA LEU A 136 6.16 -8.55 21.57
C LEU A 136 7.51 -8.84 22.21
N ASP A 137 8.07 -7.84 22.93
CA ASP A 137 9.23 -8.05 23.78
C ASP A 137 8.82 -8.74 25.12
N SER A 138 9.81 -9.00 25.96
CA SER A 138 9.58 -9.63 27.30
C SER A 138 8.72 -8.78 28.24
N LYS A 139 8.56 -7.49 27.96
CA LYS A 139 7.70 -6.55 28.70
C LYS A 139 6.36 -6.31 28.01
N ARG A 140 6.00 -7.15 27.03
CA ARG A 140 4.79 -7.05 26.20
C ARG A 140 4.66 -5.72 25.45
N ARG A 141 5.78 -5.12 25.06
CA ARG A 141 5.79 -3.94 24.20
C ARG A 141 5.95 -4.38 22.76
N ILE A 142 5.33 -3.63 21.84
CA ILE A 142 5.40 -3.89 20.40
C ILE A 142 6.84 -3.83 19.90
N GLN A 143 7.19 -4.86 19.12
CA GLN A 143 8.40 -4.96 18.33
C GLN A 143 8.05 -5.06 16.86
N ILE A 144 8.66 -4.24 16.03
CA ILE A 144 8.56 -4.30 14.56
C ILE A 144 9.64 -5.26 14.07
N ALA A 145 9.23 -6.42 13.56
CA ALA A 145 10.15 -7.42 13.04
C ALA A 145 10.57 -7.12 11.60
N ASP A 146 9.63 -6.58 10.79
CA ASP A 146 9.83 -6.19 9.39
C ASP A 146 8.58 -5.50 8.87
N TRP A 147 8.61 -5.03 7.60
CA TRP A 147 7.41 -4.60 6.88
C TRP A 147 7.54 -4.79 5.38
N ILE A 148 6.41 -4.90 4.70
CA ILE A 148 6.30 -4.84 3.25
C ILE A 148 5.97 -3.40 2.87
N ASP A 149 6.75 -2.83 1.97
CA ASP A 149 6.52 -1.52 1.36
C ASP A 149 5.93 -1.72 -0.04
N TYR A 150 4.64 -1.46 -0.20
CA TYR A 150 3.94 -1.63 -1.47
C TYR A 150 4.30 -0.56 -2.51
N TYR A 151 4.77 0.60 -2.08
CA TYR A 151 5.27 1.61 -3.02
C TYR A 151 6.59 1.17 -3.66
N ARG A 152 7.47 0.54 -2.89
CA ARG A 152 8.75 -0.01 -3.38
C ARG A 152 8.65 -1.44 -3.88
N SER A 153 7.48 -2.05 -3.76
CA SER A 153 7.22 -3.43 -4.15
C SER A 153 8.25 -4.41 -3.55
N SER A 154 8.54 -4.25 -2.28
CA SER A 154 9.54 -5.08 -1.59
C SER A 154 9.32 -5.17 -0.09
N ARG A 155 9.78 -6.26 0.48
CA ARG A 155 9.99 -6.35 1.92
C ARG A 155 11.18 -5.45 2.31
N PHE A 156 11.06 -4.72 3.42
CA PHE A 156 12.09 -3.75 3.82
C PHE A 156 13.45 -4.42 4.09
N SER A 157 13.46 -5.53 4.83
CA SER A 157 14.69 -6.28 5.08
C SER A 157 15.39 -6.77 3.80
N GLU A 158 14.62 -7.17 2.78
CA GLU A 158 15.14 -7.57 1.46
C GLU A 158 15.75 -6.37 0.72
N LYS A 159 15.06 -5.21 0.77
CA LYS A 159 15.60 -3.99 0.16
C LYS A 159 16.92 -3.57 0.81
N VAL A 160 16.98 -3.60 2.15
CA VAL A 160 18.22 -3.31 2.89
C VAL A 160 19.33 -4.28 2.51
N ALA A 161 19.03 -5.58 2.44
CA ALA A 161 20.00 -6.60 2.02
C ALA A 161 20.53 -6.35 0.60
N GLN A 162 19.66 -5.93 -0.32
CA GLN A 162 20.03 -5.57 -1.69
C GLN A 162 20.93 -4.34 -1.71
N ASP A 163 20.61 -3.29 -0.95
CA ASP A 163 21.42 -2.07 -0.88
C ASP A 163 22.82 -2.36 -0.30
N LEU A 164 22.89 -3.16 0.77
CA LEU A 164 24.16 -3.61 1.34
C LEU A 164 24.98 -4.45 0.36
N ALA A 165 24.34 -5.35 -0.38
CA ALA A 165 25.00 -6.17 -1.38
C ALA A 165 25.46 -5.34 -2.59
N MET A 166 24.68 -4.33 -3.02
CA MET A 166 25.09 -3.39 -4.09
C MET A 166 26.24 -2.46 -3.68
N ALA A 167 26.42 -2.21 -2.38
CA ALA A 167 27.57 -1.46 -1.87
C ALA A 167 28.89 -2.24 -1.96
N MET A 168 28.83 -3.58 -2.15
CA MET A 168 30.02 -4.43 -2.27
C MET A 168 30.59 -4.38 -3.69
N PRO A 169 31.92 -4.42 -3.87
CA PRO A 169 32.54 -4.41 -5.19
C PRO A 169 32.44 -5.76 -5.92
N GLY A 170 32.27 -5.72 -7.24
CA GLY A 170 32.59 -6.78 -8.17
C GLY A 170 31.55 -7.90 -8.34
N LYS A 171 31.99 -8.99 -8.98
CA LYS A 171 31.16 -10.14 -9.38
C LYS A 171 30.49 -10.87 -8.21
N GLN A 172 31.11 -10.85 -7.04
CA GLN A 172 30.59 -11.52 -5.85
C GLN A 172 29.30 -10.84 -5.35
N ALA A 173 29.23 -9.50 -5.36
CA ALA A 173 28.04 -8.76 -5.03
C ALA A 173 26.85 -9.15 -5.95
N THR A 174 27.11 -9.25 -7.25
CA THR A 174 26.09 -9.67 -8.22
C THR A 174 25.57 -11.08 -7.95
N ARG A 175 26.46 -12.03 -7.68
CA ARG A 175 26.06 -13.41 -7.32
C ARG A 175 25.24 -13.44 -6.02
N ASN A 176 25.64 -12.64 -5.04
CA ASN A 176 24.96 -12.54 -3.76
C ASN A 176 23.53 -12.00 -3.91
N LEU A 177 23.31 -11.06 -4.82
CA LEU A 177 21.99 -10.46 -5.11
C LEU A 177 21.06 -11.41 -5.84
N LEU A 178 21.57 -12.14 -6.83
CA LEU A 178 20.76 -13.04 -7.65
C LEU A 178 20.40 -14.35 -6.95
N ARG A 179 21.05 -14.70 -5.83
CA ARG A 179 20.80 -15.90 -5.00
C ARG A 179 20.79 -17.25 -5.74
N ARG A 180 21.04 -17.28 -7.05
CA ARG A 180 21.04 -18.50 -7.86
C ARG A 180 22.45 -18.82 -8.31
N GLN A 181 22.86 -20.07 -8.08
CA GLN A 181 24.18 -20.57 -8.49
C GLN A 181 24.25 -20.92 -9.98
N SER A 182 23.13 -20.83 -10.70
CA SER A 182 23.00 -21.35 -12.07
C SER A 182 23.33 -20.35 -13.19
N TYR A 183 23.71 -19.11 -12.85
CA TYR A 183 24.09 -18.12 -13.86
C TYR A 183 25.53 -18.29 -14.32
N ASN A 184 25.73 -18.21 -15.66
CA ASN A 184 27.07 -18.22 -16.23
C ASN A 184 27.81 -16.89 -16.01
N GLU A 185 29.12 -16.88 -16.28
CA GLU A 185 29.96 -15.68 -16.04
C GLU A 185 29.53 -14.46 -16.87
N GLY A 186 29.00 -14.67 -18.09
CA GLY A 186 28.48 -13.61 -18.97
C GLY A 186 27.24 -12.95 -18.37
N GLN A 187 26.30 -13.76 -17.88
CA GLN A 187 25.08 -13.27 -17.20
C GLN A 187 25.42 -12.51 -15.92
N ILE A 188 26.34 -13.03 -15.11
CA ILE A 188 26.82 -12.35 -13.89
C ILE A 188 27.48 -11.00 -14.25
N PHE A 189 28.25 -10.95 -15.33
CA PHE A 189 28.87 -9.71 -15.79
C PHE A 189 27.82 -8.68 -16.25
N GLN A 190 26.85 -9.09 -17.10
CA GLN A 190 25.78 -8.21 -17.58
C GLN A 190 24.97 -7.62 -16.41
N VAL A 191 24.57 -8.44 -15.44
CA VAL A 191 23.83 -7.96 -14.26
C VAL A 191 24.70 -7.06 -13.38
N GLY A 192 26.01 -7.33 -13.28
CA GLY A 192 26.96 -6.45 -12.60
C GLY A 192 27.03 -5.05 -13.20
N GLU A 193 27.09 -4.95 -14.54
CA GLU A 193 27.06 -3.66 -15.26
C GLU A 193 25.69 -2.97 -15.09
N LEU A 194 24.61 -3.74 -15.07
CA LEU A 194 23.27 -3.22 -14.82
C LEU A 194 23.14 -2.62 -13.41
N PHE A 195 23.63 -3.30 -12.37
CA PHE A 195 23.66 -2.76 -11.00
C PHE A 195 24.58 -1.54 -10.85
N LYS A 196 25.65 -1.47 -11.64
CA LYS A 196 26.47 -0.27 -11.71
C LYS A 196 25.71 0.91 -12.29
N ALA A 197 24.96 0.70 -13.37
CA ALA A 197 24.08 1.73 -13.94
C ALA A 197 22.98 2.18 -12.94
N VAL A 198 22.44 1.26 -12.14
CA VAL A 198 21.48 1.59 -11.05
C VAL A 198 22.13 2.47 -10.00
N ARG A 199 23.30 2.06 -9.49
CA ARG A 199 24.03 2.79 -8.44
C ARG A 199 24.42 4.19 -8.90
N ASP A 200 24.86 4.30 -10.15
CA ASP A 200 25.32 5.56 -10.74
C ASP A 200 24.16 6.40 -11.28
N ASN A 201 22.89 5.95 -11.06
CA ASN A 201 21.63 6.58 -11.54
C ASN A 201 21.63 6.90 -13.02
N GLN A 202 22.02 5.93 -13.86
CA GLN A 202 22.12 6.03 -15.32
C GLN A 202 21.01 5.23 -16.03
N PRO A 203 19.78 5.75 -16.13
CA PRO A 203 18.64 5.00 -16.66
C PRO A 203 18.82 4.58 -18.13
N GLU A 204 19.41 5.41 -18.98
CA GLU A 204 19.64 5.08 -20.39
C GLU A 204 20.58 3.89 -20.54
N ARG A 205 21.68 3.87 -19.77
CA ARG A 205 22.63 2.75 -19.74
C ARG A 205 21.96 1.50 -19.16
N PHE A 206 21.15 1.65 -18.11
CA PHE A 206 20.37 0.55 -17.56
C PHE A 206 19.50 -0.10 -18.64
N PHE A 207 18.71 0.68 -19.37
CA PHE A 207 17.83 0.16 -20.41
C PHE A 207 18.59 -0.49 -21.56
N GLN A 208 19.72 0.10 -21.98
CA GLN A 208 20.55 -0.49 -23.02
C GLN A 208 21.05 -1.89 -22.65
N ILE A 209 21.45 -2.09 -21.39
CA ILE A 209 21.89 -3.40 -20.88
C ILE A 209 20.69 -4.32 -20.72
N PHE A 210 19.59 -3.83 -20.13
CA PHE A 210 18.38 -4.60 -19.84
C PHE A 210 17.75 -5.18 -21.12
N ASP A 211 17.68 -4.39 -22.18
CA ASP A 211 17.14 -4.82 -23.49
C ASP A 211 18.01 -5.93 -24.14
N GLY A 212 19.26 -6.08 -23.74
CA GLY A 212 20.17 -7.14 -24.21
C GLY A 212 20.28 -8.37 -23.29
N LEU A 213 19.47 -8.43 -22.21
CA LEU A 213 19.44 -9.59 -21.33
C LEU A 213 18.76 -10.79 -21.96
N ASP A 214 19.22 -11.98 -21.59
CA ASP A 214 18.54 -13.22 -22.00
C ASP A 214 17.21 -13.43 -21.24
N GLU A 215 16.38 -14.34 -21.76
CA GLU A 215 15.04 -14.61 -21.24
C GLU A 215 15.05 -15.05 -19.76
N VAL A 216 16.12 -15.71 -19.32
CA VAL A 216 16.24 -16.18 -17.94
C VAL A 216 16.39 -14.99 -16.99
N LEU A 217 17.23 -14.02 -17.37
CA LEU A 217 17.45 -12.81 -16.61
C LEU A 217 16.24 -11.86 -16.67
N LEU A 218 15.55 -11.80 -17.80
CA LEU A 218 14.33 -10.99 -17.95
C LEU A 218 13.17 -11.46 -17.07
N LYS A 219 13.26 -12.64 -16.45
CA LYS A 219 12.27 -13.16 -15.48
C LYS A 219 12.70 -12.97 -14.02
N GLU A 220 13.87 -12.36 -13.78
CA GLU A 220 14.32 -12.11 -12.41
C GLU A 220 13.50 -11.00 -11.73
N PRO A 221 12.84 -11.28 -10.59
CA PRO A 221 11.97 -10.32 -9.92
C PRO A 221 12.65 -8.99 -9.59
N LEU A 222 13.92 -9.05 -9.17
CA LEU A 222 14.71 -7.87 -8.84
C LEU A 222 14.93 -6.98 -10.07
N LEU A 223 15.28 -7.60 -11.22
CA LEU A 223 15.57 -6.85 -12.46
C LEU A 223 14.29 -6.25 -13.04
N LEU A 224 13.18 -6.98 -13.02
CA LEU A 224 11.87 -6.47 -13.47
C LEU A 224 11.39 -5.30 -12.61
N ARG A 225 11.56 -5.38 -11.29
CA ARG A 225 11.22 -4.29 -10.38
C ARG A 225 12.05 -3.03 -10.64
N ILE A 226 13.36 -3.17 -10.82
CA ILE A 226 14.24 -2.03 -11.14
C ILE A 226 13.88 -1.45 -12.52
N ASN A 227 13.60 -2.31 -13.50
CA ASN A 227 13.14 -1.88 -14.82
C ASN A 227 11.86 -1.05 -14.72
N LEU A 228 10.86 -1.53 -13.97
CA LEU A 228 9.64 -0.76 -13.74
C LEU A 228 9.93 0.58 -13.06
N GLN A 229 10.77 0.60 -12.03
CA GLN A 229 11.11 1.82 -11.29
C GLN A 229 11.73 2.90 -12.20
N PHE A 230 12.66 2.54 -13.08
CA PHE A 230 13.23 3.47 -14.04
C PHE A 230 12.23 3.85 -15.14
N ALA A 231 11.45 2.91 -15.64
CA ALA A 231 10.47 3.16 -16.69
C ALA A 231 9.35 4.12 -16.22
N MET A 232 8.93 4.03 -14.95
CA MET A 232 7.92 4.90 -14.35
C MET A 232 8.36 6.36 -14.17
N ALA A 233 9.64 6.69 -14.35
CA ALA A 233 10.07 8.08 -14.48
C ALA A 233 9.50 8.74 -15.76
N PHE A 234 9.11 7.93 -16.76
CA PHE A 234 8.54 8.37 -18.03
C PHE A 234 7.30 7.55 -18.38
N PRO A 235 6.19 7.71 -17.64
CA PRO A 235 5.03 6.80 -17.69
C PRO A 235 4.32 6.79 -19.05
N GLN A 236 4.46 7.84 -19.86
CA GLN A 236 3.90 7.93 -21.21
C GLN A 236 4.81 7.28 -22.28
N SER A 237 5.98 6.79 -21.89
CA SER A 237 6.88 6.13 -22.82
C SER A 237 6.46 4.68 -23.09
N PRO A 238 6.75 4.12 -24.30
CA PRO A 238 6.53 2.70 -24.56
C PRO A 238 7.28 1.78 -23.59
N ARG A 239 8.38 2.26 -22.98
CA ARG A 239 9.15 1.51 -21.97
C ARG A 239 8.35 1.24 -20.72
N ALA A 240 7.55 2.21 -20.25
CA ALA A 240 6.70 2.02 -19.08
C ALA A 240 5.66 0.92 -19.32
N GLY A 241 4.98 0.96 -20.48
CA GLY A 241 4.04 -0.09 -20.87
C GLY A 241 4.69 -1.47 -20.97
N ASN A 242 5.87 -1.56 -21.58
CA ASN A 242 6.60 -2.82 -21.67
C ASN A 242 7.05 -3.34 -20.30
N ALA A 243 7.51 -2.47 -19.40
CA ALA A 243 7.91 -2.86 -18.05
C ALA A 243 6.72 -3.40 -17.22
N VAL A 244 5.55 -2.75 -17.32
CA VAL A 244 4.31 -3.23 -16.69
C VAL A 244 3.90 -4.57 -17.29
N ARG A 245 3.89 -4.71 -18.62
CA ARG A 245 3.55 -5.96 -19.31
C ARG A 245 4.44 -7.12 -18.85
N LEU A 246 5.76 -6.95 -18.85
CA LEU A 246 6.72 -7.97 -18.39
C LEU A 246 6.46 -8.39 -16.94
N LEU A 247 6.12 -7.44 -16.09
CA LEU A 247 5.82 -7.71 -14.70
C LEU A 247 4.52 -8.52 -14.54
N VAL A 248 3.45 -8.14 -15.25
CA VAL A 248 2.15 -8.84 -15.22
C VAL A 248 2.29 -10.26 -15.76
N GLU A 249 3.02 -10.45 -16.87
CA GLU A 249 3.27 -11.77 -17.46
C GLU A 249 4.08 -12.68 -16.52
N SER A 250 5.04 -12.10 -15.78
CA SER A 250 5.90 -12.86 -14.88
C SER A 250 5.24 -13.14 -13.52
N PHE A 251 4.40 -12.23 -13.04
CA PHE A 251 3.79 -12.26 -11.70
C PHE A 251 2.30 -11.86 -11.76
N PRO A 252 1.46 -12.65 -12.43
CA PRO A 252 0.02 -12.36 -12.51
C PRO A 252 -0.59 -12.38 -11.10
N ASN A 253 -1.40 -11.39 -10.79
CA ASN A 253 -2.10 -11.25 -9.49
C ASN A 253 -1.19 -11.05 -8.26
N GLU A 254 0.07 -10.63 -8.45
CA GLU A 254 0.96 -10.32 -7.34
C GLU A 254 0.64 -8.94 -6.77
N ALA A 255 0.01 -8.91 -5.60
CA ALA A 255 -0.42 -7.68 -4.93
C ALA A 255 0.73 -6.69 -4.66
N LEU A 256 1.94 -7.19 -4.51
CA LEU A 256 3.13 -6.39 -4.22
C LEU A 256 3.42 -5.32 -5.28
N TYR A 257 3.02 -5.56 -6.54
CA TYR A 257 3.24 -4.64 -7.65
C TYR A 257 2.01 -3.79 -8.00
N SER A 258 0.85 -4.12 -7.42
CA SER A 258 -0.44 -3.54 -7.81
C SER A 258 -0.49 -2.02 -7.69
N LEU A 259 0.18 -1.44 -6.68
CA LEU A 259 0.15 0.01 -6.48
C LEU A 259 0.86 0.77 -7.61
N GLN A 260 2.03 0.30 -8.04
CA GLN A 260 2.78 0.91 -9.15
C GLN A 260 2.06 0.69 -10.48
N MET A 261 1.46 -0.48 -10.69
CA MET A 261 0.63 -0.78 -11.86
C MET A 261 -0.59 0.14 -11.93
N THR A 262 -1.27 0.36 -10.80
CA THR A 262 -2.40 1.30 -10.70
C THR A 262 -1.99 2.71 -11.13
N GLU A 263 -0.84 3.20 -10.67
CA GLU A 263 -0.33 4.52 -11.05
C GLU A 263 -0.13 4.62 -12.56
N TYR A 264 0.49 3.62 -13.17
CA TYR A 264 0.66 3.54 -14.63
C TYR A 264 -0.68 3.53 -15.37
N TYR A 265 -1.61 2.65 -14.98
CA TYR A 265 -2.89 2.50 -15.66
C TYR A 265 -3.75 3.77 -15.58
N ILE A 266 -3.77 4.46 -14.43
CA ILE A 266 -4.47 5.75 -14.30
C ILE A 266 -3.85 6.81 -15.23
N GLN A 267 -2.52 6.91 -15.29
CA GLN A 267 -1.82 7.90 -16.11
C GLN A 267 -1.98 7.67 -17.61
N THR A 268 -2.19 6.43 -18.03
CA THR A 268 -2.38 6.03 -19.43
C THR A 268 -3.85 5.87 -19.83
N GLY A 269 -4.80 6.12 -18.91
CA GLY A 269 -6.23 6.02 -19.18
C GLY A 269 -6.78 4.60 -19.21
N GLN A 270 -6.02 3.61 -18.74
CA GLN A 270 -6.42 2.21 -18.63
C GLN A 270 -7.16 1.97 -17.30
N PHE A 271 -8.36 2.55 -17.19
CA PHE A 271 -9.07 2.62 -15.90
C PHE A 271 -9.63 1.28 -15.42
N GLN A 272 -9.96 0.37 -16.34
CA GLN A 272 -10.42 -0.97 -15.97
C GLN A 272 -9.29 -1.77 -15.32
N GLU A 273 -8.12 -1.75 -15.93
CA GLU A 273 -6.89 -2.39 -15.40
C GLU A 273 -6.48 -1.77 -14.06
N ALA A 274 -6.69 -0.45 -13.89
CA ALA A 274 -6.47 0.22 -12.61
C ALA A 274 -7.39 -0.32 -11.51
N ILE A 275 -8.68 -0.55 -11.80
CA ILE A 275 -9.64 -1.15 -10.85
C ILE A 275 -9.23 -2.58 -10.48
N GLU A 276 -8.78 -3.38 -11.44
CA GLU A 276 -8.31 -4.74 -11.22
C GLU A 276 -7.05 -4.77 -10.33
N ALA A 277 -6.08 -3.91 -10.63
CA ALA A 277 -4.88 -3.76 -9.81
C ALA A 277 -5.20 -3.30 -8.37
N LEU A 278 -6.12 -2.35 -8.19
CA LEU A 278 -6.60 -1.91 -6.88
C LEU A 278 -7.34 -3.03 -6.13
N THR A 279 -8.06 -3.90 -6.86
CA THR A 279 -8.73 -5.06 -6.25
C THR A 279 -7.73 -6.10 -5.78
N THR A 280 -6.69 -6.35 -6.57
CA THR A 280 -5.57 -7.22 -6.20
C THR A 280 -4.81 -6.65 -4.99
N LEU A 281 -4.63 -5.33 -4.93
CA LEU A 281 -4.01 -4.65 -3.78
C LEU A 281 -4.82 -4.87 -2.50
N GLU A 282 -6.15 -4.65 -2.52
CA GLU A 282 -7.02 -4.90 -1.35
C GLU A 282 -6.95 -6.34 -0.87
N ALA A 283 -6.94 -7.29 -1.82
CA ALA A 283 -6.81 -8.72 -1.49
C ALA A 283 -5.47 -9.02 -0.80
N GLY A 284 -4.36 -8.47 -1.30
CA GLY A 284 -3.02 -8.63 -0.69
C GLY A 284 -2.90 -7.92 0.66
N LEU A 285 -3.51 -6.76 0.82
CA LEU A 285 -3.60 -6.07 2.09
C LEU A 285 -4.54 -6.78 3.08
N GLY A 286 -5.47 -7.62 2.60
CA GLY A 286 -6.45 -8.32 3.41
C GLY A 286 -7.41 -7.39 4.16
N ILE A 287 -7.69 -6.23 3.57
CA ILE A 287 -8.58 -5.20 4.12
C ILE A 287 -9.43 -4.60 3.01
N ARG A 288 -10.48 -3.89 3.42
CA ARG A 288 -11.14 -2.89 2.59
C ARG A 288 -10.73 -1.51 3.07
N ASP A 289 -10.29 -0.66 2.16
CA ASP A 289 -9.75 0.66 2.47
C ASP A 289 -10.52 1.75 1.74
N GLY A 290 -10.90 2.80 2.47
CA GLY A 290 -11.69 3.91 1.92
C GLY A 290 -10.97 4.67 0.80
N ALA A 291 -9.65 4.80 0.86
CA ALA A 291 -8.87 5.46 -0.19
C ALA A 291 -8.83 4.62 -1.47
N ILE A 292 -8.64 3.30 -1.36
CA ILE A 292 -8.68 2.39 -2.51
C ILE A 292 -10.07 2.40 -3.16
N GLY A 293 -11.13 2.33 -2.35
CA GLY A 293 -12.51 2.43 -2.86
C GLY A 293 -12.77 3.75 -3.58
N SER A 294 -12.23 4.87 -3.07
CA SER A 294 -12.31 6.19 -3.70
C SER A 294 -11.57 6.25 -5.05
N LEU A 295 -10.42 5.60 -5.15
CA LEU A 295 -9.68 5.49 -6.43
C LEU A 295 -10.45 4.65 -7.45
N LYS A 296 -11.04 3.51 -7.03
CA LYS A 296 -11.90 2.68 -7.90
C LYS A 296 -13.12 3.47 -8.40
N SER A 297 -13.77 4.23 -7.51
CA SER A 297 -14.88 5.12 -7.87
C SER A 297 -14.46 6.16 -8.92
N SER A 298 -13.31 6.79 -8.72
CA SER A 298 -12.79 7.78 -9.66
C SER A 298 -12.47 7.18 -11.04
N ALA A 299 -11.89 5.97 -11.07
CA ALA A 299 -11.63 5.25 -12.32
C ALA A 299 -12.94 4.85 -13.03
N ALA A 300 -13.93 4.38 -12.30
CA ALA A 300 -15.26 4.06 -12.85
C ALA A 300 -15.96 5.30 -13.42
N LEU A 301 -15.88 6.45 -12.75
CA LEU A 301 -16.38 7.75 -13.27
C LEU A 301 -15.68 8.16 -14.56
N ALA A 302 -14.37 7.94 -14.66
CA ALA A 302 -13.60 8.26 -15.88
C ALA A 302 -14.05 7.42 -17.08
N MET A 303 -14.54 6.19 -16.84
CA MET A 303 -15.15 5.32 -17.85
C MET A 303 -16.64 5.59 -18.13
N GLY A 304 -17.26 6.51 -17.39
CA GLY A 304 -18.71 6.75 -17.46
C GLY A 304 -19.57 5.67 -16.77
N ARG A 305 -18.98 4.76 -16.01
CA ARG A 305 -19.67 3.69 -15.26
C ARG A 305 -20.17 4.24 -13.92
N THR A 306 -21.23 5.03 -13.98
CA THR A 306 -21.71 5.81 -12.83
C THR A 306 -22.25 4.93 -11.70
N GLU A 307 -22.94 3.84 -12.00
CA GLU A 307 -23.46 2.90 -11.00
C GLU A 307 -22.32 2.22 -10.21
N ASP A 308 -21.29 1.76 -10.91
CA ASP A 308 -20.12 1.18 -10.27
C ASP A 308 -19.38 2.21 -9.41
N ALA A 309 -19.27 3.44 -9.90
CA ALA A 309 -18.64 4.53 -9.16
C ALA A 309 -19.37 4.82 -7.85
N VAL A 310 -20.70 4.83 -7.85
CA VAL A 310 -21.52 4.97 -6.64
C VAL A 310 -21.28 3.77 -5.70
N ALA A 311 -21.29 2.55 -6.24
CA ALA A 311 -21.07 1.34 -5.44
C ALA A 311 -19.72 1.34 -4.75
N TYR A 312 -18.64 1.67 -5.46
CA TYR A 312 -17.29 1.78 -4.88
C TYR A 312 -17.17 2.90 -3.83
N ALA A 313 -17.78 4.06 -4.10
CA ALA A 313 -17.77 5.17 -3.17
C ALA A 313 -18.56 4.87 -1.89
N LEU A 314 -19.73 4.22 -1.99
CA LEU A 314 -20.49 3.74 -0.83
C LEU A 314 -19.67 2.75 0.00
N GLN A 315 -19.03 1.77 -0.65
CA GLN A 315 -18.14 0.83 0.07
C GLN A 315 -17.00 1.57 0.78
N ALA A 316 -16.45 2.62 0.16
CA ALA A 316 -15.40 3.43 0.75
C ALA A 316 -15.87 4.18 2.00
N THR A 317 -17.06 4.80 1.98
CA THR A 317 -17.61 5.51 3.15
C THR A 317 -18.00 4.55 4.28
N VAL A 318 -18.41 3.33 3.97
CA VAL A 318 -18.69 2.28 4.97
C VAL A 318 -17.40 1.74 5.58
N ALA A 319 -16.37 1.52 4.76
CA ALA A 319 -15.08 1.02 5.25
C ALA A 319 -14.39 2.03 6.15
N GLU A 320 -14.48 3.32 5.84
CA GLU A 320 -13.79 4.39 6.57
C GLU A 320 -14.64 5.68 6.59
N PRO A 321 -15.63 5.75 7.51
CA PRO A 321 -16.55 6.90 7.59
C PRO A 321 -15.87 8.24 7.89
N THR A 322 -14.70 8.20 8.53
CA THR A 322 -13.89 9.37 8.90
C THR A 322 -12.93 9.82 7.80
N LEU A 323 -12.90 9.14 6.66
CA LEU A 323 -12.05 9.50 5.55
C LEU A 323 -12.76 10.45 4.59
N GLN A 324 -12.39 11.71 4.64
CA GLN A 324 -12.99 12.79 3.86
C GLN A 324 -13.05 12.50 2.34
N VAL A 325 -12.00 11.92 1.75
CA VAL A 325 -11.96 11.62 0.30
C VAL A 325 -13.04 10.64 -0.13
N SER A 326 -13.48 9.75 0.75
CA SER A 326 -14.58 8.80 0.46
C SER A 326 -15.91 9.54 0.25
N TRP A 327 -16.19 10.56 1.05
CA TRP A 327 -17.39 11.38 0.91
C TRP A 327 -17.36 12.29 -0.32
N TRP A 328 -16.19 12.84 -0.67
CA TRP A 328 -16.00 13.55 -1.94
C TRP A 328 -16.23 12.64 -3.15
N SER A 329 -15.74 11.40 -3.09
CA SER A 329 -15.95 10.42 -4.15
C SER A 329 -17.44 10.07 -4.29
N LEU A 330 -18.14 9.86 -3.15
CA LEU A 330 -19.57 9.58 -3.15
C LEU A 330 -20.40 10.76 -3.69
N LEU A 331 -20.07 11.98 -3.28
CA LEU A 331 -20.71 13.19 -3.78
C LEU A 331 -20.60 13.30 -5.30
N ARG A 332 -19.38 13.11 -5.84
CA ARG A 332 -19.16 13.18 -7.30
C ARG A 332 -19.88 12.07 -8.05
N ALA A 333 -19.83 10.85 -7.52
CA ALA A 333 -20.46 9.67 -8.13
C ALA A 333 -21.99 9.82 -8.17
N ARG A 334 -22.63 10.19 -7.06
CA ARG A 334 -24.09 10.42 -6.97
C ARG A 334 -24.53 11.59 -7.84
N THR A 335 -23.78 12.69 -7.85
CA THR A 335 -24.08 13.82 -8.74
C THR A 335 -24.05 13.39 -10.22
N ARG A 336 -23.08 12.57 -10.60
CA ARG A 336 -22.94 12.07 -11.97
C ARG A 336 -24.00 11.03 -12.33
N ALA A 337 -24.51 10.30 -11.35
CA ALA A 337 -25.64 9.37 -11.47
C ALA A 337 -27.01 10.07 -11.41
N GLU A 338 -27.03 11.42 -11.29
CA GLU A 338 -28.23 12.24 -11.12
C GLU A 338 -29.03 11.93 -9.83
N ASP A 339 -28.41 11.21 -8.89
CA ASP A 339 -28.94 11.01 -7.53
C ASP A 339 -28.65 12.25 -6.67
N TYR A 340 -29.39 13.32 -6.93
CA TYR A 340 -29.19 14.61 -6.25
C TYR A 340 -29.58 14.57 -4.77
N SER A 341 -30.56 13.75 -4.40
CA SER A 341 -30.93 13.54 -3.00
C SER A 341 -29.78 12.89 -2.23
N GLY A 342 -29.24 11.78 -2.74
CA GLY A 342 -28.09 11.16 -2.13
C GLY A 342 -26.81 12.02 -2.18
N ALA A 343 -26.68 12.88 -3.20
CA ALA A 343 -25.56 13.83 -3.25
C ALA A 343 -25.66 14.86 -2.11
N THR A 344 -26.85 15.35 -1.76
CA THR A 344 -27.02 16.28 -0.62
C THR A 344 -26.74 15.62 0.74
N GLU A 345 -26.97 14.32 0.88
CA GLU A 345 -26.53 13.57 2.07
C GLU A 345 -24.99 13.58 2.23
N ALA A 346 -24.26 13.37 1.12
CA ALA A 346 -22.81 13.42 1.14
C ALA A 346 -22.29 14.86 1.39
N LEU A 347 -22.97 15.89 0.86
CA LEU A 347 -22.70 17.30 1.17
C LEU A 347 -22.83 17.58 2.67
N ALA A 348 -23.94 17.11 3.28
CA ALA A 348 -24.18 17.30 4.70
C ALA A 348 -23.00 16.73 5.53
N ARG A 349 -22.55 15.52 5.19
CA ARG A 349 -21.38 14.93 5.86
C ARG A 349 -20.10 15.73 5.69
N LEU A 350 -19.84 16.23 4.49
CA LEU A 350 -18.65 17.05 4.23
C LEU A 350 -18.70 18.40 4.97
N GLU A 351 -19.88 18.97 5.15
CA GLU A 351 -20.06 20.21 5.90
C GLU A 351 -20.02 19.97 7.42
N ASP A 352 -20.80 19.00 7.92
CA ASP A 352 -21.00 18.79 9.35
C ASP A 352 -19.78 18.10 10.02
N ASP A 353 -19.21 17.08 9.38
CA ASP A 353 -18.15 16.25 9.99
C ASP A 353 -16.75 16.78 9.64
N PHE A 354 -16.58 17.47 8.49
CA PHE A 354 -15.26 17.90 8.00
C PHE A 354 -15.10 19.42 7.84
N GLY A 355 -16.14 20.19 8.13
CA GLY A 355 -16.09 21.66 8.13
C GLY A 355 -15.92 22.31 6.76
N HIS A 356 -16.27 21.59 5.66
CA HIS A 356 -16.19 22.15 4.32
C HIS A 356 -17.34 23.10 4.05
N SER A 357 -17.06 24.28 3.46
CA SER A 357 -18.12 25.12 2.91
C SER A 357 -18.63 24.52 1.60
N MET A 358 -19.90 24.12 1.59
CA MET A 358 -20.59 23.57 0.42
C MET A 358 -21.45 24.62 -0.30
N ASP A 359 -20.92 25.84 -0.41
CA ASP A 359 -21.58 26.94 -1.14
C ASP A 359 -21.57 26.71 -2.68
N PRO A 360 -22.44 27.40 -3.43
CA PRO A 360 -22.51 27.25 -4.88
C PRO A 360 -21.20 27.58 -5.62
N ALA A 361 -20.35 28.47 -5.06
CA ALA A 361 -19.09 28.85 -5.69
C ALA A 361 -18.07 27.70 -5.56
N THR A 362 -18.04 27.03 -4.41
CA THR A 362 -17.23 25.84 -4.17
C THR A 362 -17.64 24.71 -5.12
N LEU A 363 -18.93 24.41 -5.25
CA LEU A 363 -19.42 23.36 -6.14
C LEU A 363 -19.10 23.65 -7.62
N ARG A 364 -19.21 24.91 -8.07
CA ARG A 364 -18.91 25.27 -9.47
C ARG A 364 -17.46 25.11 -9.87
N ARG A 365 -16.52 25.08 -8.93
CA ARG A 365 -15.09 24.83 -9.19
C ARG A 365 -14.79 23.38 -9.55
N ASP A 366 -15.60 22.45 -9.03
CA ASP A 366 -15.47 21.03 -9.36
C ASP A 366 -16.29 20.69 -10.62
N ARG A 367 -15.61 20.13 -11.64
CA ARG A 367 -16.24 19.82 -12.93
C ARG A 367 -17.42 18.83 -12.82
N PHE A 368 -17.41 17.96 -11.82
CA PHE A 368 -18.45 16.95 -11.58
C PHE A 368 -19.64 17.53 -10.81
N LEU A 369 -19.42 18.56 -9.98
CA LEU A 369 -20.41 19.12 -9.08
C LEU A 369 -21.10 20.36 -9.63
N ARG A 370 -20.62 20.91 -10.75
CA ARG A 370 -21.14 22.13 -11.34
C ARG A 370 -22.65 22.09 -11.61
N VAL A 371 -23.15 20.92 -12.05
CA VAL A 371 -24.58 20.72 -12.31
C VAL A 371 -25.40 20.72 -11.02
N LEU A 372 -24.85 20.23 -9.93
CA LEU A 372 -25.52 20.20 -8.62
C LEU A 372 -25.78 21.60 -8.08
N ALA A 373 -24.84 22.54 -8.28
CA ALA A 373 -24.98 23.93 -7.79
C ALA A 373 -26.21 24.68 -8.30
N SER A 374 -26.77 24.29 -9.44
CA SER A 374 -28.00 24.85 -10.02
C SER A 374 -29.23 23.93 -9.87
N ASN A 375 -29.07 22.77 -9.26
CA ASN A 375 -30.17 21.81 -9.12
C ASN A 375 -31.13 22.21 -7.99
N PRO A 376 -32.46 22.15 -8.20
CA PRO A 376 -33.47 22.52 -7.18
C PRO A 376 -33.28 21.76 -5.86
N VAL A 377 -32.98 20.45 -5.89
CA VAL A 377 -32.76 19.64 -4.68
C VAL A 377 -31.62 20.21 -3.82
N TYR A 378 -30.53 20.64 -4.44
CA TYR A 378 -29.44 21.29 -3.71
C TYR A 378 -29.87 22.67 -3.17
N GLN A 379 -30.64 23.46 -3.94
CA GLN A 379 -31.10 24.77 -3.51
C GLN A 379 -32.03 24.66 -2.31
N ASP A 380 -32.98 23.73 -2.32
CA ASP A 380 -33.87 23.44 -1.20
C ASP A 380 -33.11 22.96 0.02
N TRP A 381 -32.16 22.03 -0.17
CA TRP A 381 -31.28 21.58 0.89
C TRP A 381 -30.48 22.74 1.51
N ARG A 382 -29.93 23.62 0.67
CA ARG A 382 -29.15 24.77 1.16
C ARG A 382 -30.00 25.77 1.92
N ALA A 383 -31.23 26.05 1.43
CA ALA A 383 -32.18 26.93 2.10
C ALA A 383 -32.60 26.41 3.48
N SER A 384 -32.74 25.07 3.63
CA SER A 384 -33.10 24.45 4.90
C SER A 384 -31.99 24.52 5.96
N ARG A 385 -30.76 24.91 5.59
CA ARG A 385 -29.58 24.99 6.48
C ARG A 385 -29.17 26.44 6.84
N GLN A 386 -29.87 27.43 6.26
CA GLN A 386 -29.70 28.86 6.61
C GLN A 386 -30.64 29.24 7.72
#